data_c8964065738f4ac241c5746dae2e1887
#
_entry.id   c8964065738f4ac241c5746dae2e1887
#
_cell.length_a   1.000
_cell.length_b   1.000
_cell.length_c   1.000
_cell.angle_alpha   90.00
_cell.angle_beta   90.00
_cell.angle_gamma   90.00
#
_symmetry.space_group_name_H-M   'P 1'
#
loop_
_entity.id
_entity.type
_entity.pdbx_description
1 polymer ?
#
loop_
_entity_poly.entity_id
_entity_poly.type
_entity_poly.pdbx_seq_one_letter_code
_entity_poly.pdbx_strand_id
1 'polypeptide(L)'
;MPVIVRGDEAKPISRIGAEISHLLTADVIGNDRIGLDHVTLPAGSSCDVALAPGMIGWLQVLEGSGVLAGTGLTTKHIVYLPFGFSGSFAAGDADTRILFARVPDAARFDEAIADMPGELVHVDWTREPVLQSEHDARKRVYLATPGLVGTSAFKGEMISYPPGTAAPEHHHVGAEHFQYVVAGEGTAMLDGTAHRLRAGDVLYNYQHEPHAFINETDADFVFVEFFVPGPCETVWSPGANLCAWLPTGVDSDGNEPVRDIGYHVHGQDGGI
;
A
#
# COMPACT_ATOMS: atom_id res chain seq x y z
N MET A 1 4.65 -10.96 16.89
CA MET A 1 5.67 -9.88 16.86
C MET A 1 5.78 -9.40 15.42
N PRO A 2 5.70 -8.09 15.15
CA PRO A 2 5.78 -7.55 13.79
C PRO A 2 7.03 -8.05 13.05
N VAL A 3 6.95 -8.10 11.72
CA VAL A 3 8.07 -8.54 10.86
C VAL A 3 8.62 -7.33 10.12
N ILE A 4 9.92 -7.09 10.20
CA ILE A 4 10.60 -6.07 9.41
C ILE A 4 11.48 -6.75 8.36
N VAL A 5 11.25 -6.43 7.10
CA VAL A 5 12.08 -6.86 5.97
C VAL A 5 12.87 -5.65 5.48
N ARG A 6 14.21 -5.76 5.49
CA ARG A 6 15.07 -4.70 4.99
C ARG A 6 15.17 -4.79 3.47
N GLY A 7 14.87 -3.69 2.79
CA GLY A 7 14.84 -3.68 1.33
C GLY A 7 16.19 -4.01 0.69
N ASP A 8 17.30 -3.60 1.32
CA ASP A 8 18.65 -3.87 0.84
C ASP A 8 19.19 -5.29 1.20
N GLU A 9 18.52 -6.01 2.10
CA GLU A 9 18.86 -7.40 2.44
C GLU A 9 18.08 -8.43 1.60
N ALA A 10 16.98 -8.01 0.96
CA ALA A 10 16.18 -8.85 0.09
C ALA A 10 16.96 -9.16 -1.21
N LYS A 11 17.40 -10.41 -1.35
CA LYS A 11 18.21 -10.83 -2.51
C LYS A 11 17.36 -10.94 -3.75
N PRO A 12 17.70 -10.23 -4.84
CA PRO A 12 16.99 -10.36 -6.09
C PRO A 12 17.23 -11.72 -6.76
N ILE A 13 16.19 -12.25 -7.37
CA ILE A 13 16.21 -13.44 -8.22
C ILE A 13 16.02 -12.97 -9.65
N SER A 14 16.98 -13.29 -10.52
CA SER A 14 16.86 -12.97 -11.94
C SER A 14 15.77 -13.80 -12.61
N ARG A 15 14.92 -13.15 -13.38
CA ARG A 15 13.92 -13.73 -14.27
C ARG A 15 14.09 -13.13 -15.67
N ILE A 16 13.38 -13.70 -16.65
CA ILE A 16 13.41 -13.14 -18.01
C ILE A 16 12.87 -11.70 -17.96
N GLY A 17 13.72 -10.73 -18.29
CA GLY A 17 13.38 -9.31 -18.37
C GLY A 17 13.26 -8.56 -17.04
N ALA A 18 13.47 -9.22 -15.89
CA ALA A 18 13.32 -8.57 -14.59
C ALA A 18 14.19 -9.19 -13.50
N GLU A 19 14.41 -8.43 -12.43
CA GLU A 19 14.89 -8.90 -11.13
C GLU A 19 13.76 -8.79 -10.11
N ILE A 20 13.54 -9.84 -9.33
CA ILE A 20 12.46 -9.92 -8.34
C ILE A 20 13.06 -10.13 -6.95
N SER A 21 12.76 -9.25 -6.02
CA SER A 21 13.02 -9.42 -4.59
C SER A 21 11.72 -9.75 -3.88
N HIS A 22 11.62 -10.94 -3.28
CA HIS A 22 10.47 -11.32 -2.48
C HIS A 22 10.57 -10.65 -1.11
N LEU A 23 9.66 -9.72 -0.81
CA LEU A 23 9.64 -8.96 0.45
C LEU A 23 8.75 -9.65 1.49
N LEU A 24 7.51 -10.02 1.11
CA LEU A 24 6.62 -10.78 1.97
C LEU A 24 6.26 -12.10 1.28
N THR A 25 6.48 -13.19 1.98
CA THR A 25 6.09 -14.55 1.57
C THR A 25 5.46 -15.27 2.76
N ALA A 26 4.75 -16.37 2.51
CA ALA A 26 4.16 -17.15 3.59
C ALA A 26 5.19 -17.62 4.62
N ASP A 27 6.42 -17.91 4.20
CA ASP A 27 7.51 -18.30 5.12
C ASP A 27 7.99 -17.13 5.97
N VAL A 28 7.99 -15.91 5.44
CA VAL A 28 8.42 -14.69 6.15
C VAL A 28 7.40 -14.25 7.18
N ILE A 29 6.11 -14.24 6.80
CA ILE A 29 5.04 -13.74 7.68
C ILE A 29 4.27 -14.85 8.39
N GLY A 30 4.60 -16.13 8.19
CA GLY A 30 3.97 -17.27 8.86
C GLY A 30 2.50 -17.50 8.49
N ASN A 31 1.99 -16.86 7.46
CA ASN A 31 0.65 -17.05 6.91
C ASN A 31 0.62 -16.71 5.41
N ASP A 32 -0.52 -16.88 4.76
CA ASP A 32 -0.69 -16.71 3.32
C ASP A 32 -1.61 -15.52 2.95
N ARG A 33 -1.74 -14.52 3.83
CA ARG A 33 -2.66 -13.40 3.57
C ARG A 33 -2.22 -12.54 2.40
N ILE A 34 -0.91 -12.35 2.25
CA ILE A 34 -0.35 -11.47 1.22
C ILE A 34 1.02 -11.95 0.77
N GLY A 35 1.31 -11.78 -0.51
CA GLY A 35 2.65 -11.81 -1.06
C GLY A 35 3.03 -10.44 -1.59
N LEU A 36 4.26 -10.01 -1.37
CA LEU A 36 4.77 -8.72 -1.82
C LEU A 36 6.13 -8.89 -2.47
N ASP A 37 6.24 -8.40 -3.70
CA ASP A 37 7.48 -8.40 -4.46
C ASP A 37 7.87 -6.98 -4.87
N HIS A 38 9.15 -6.71 -4.82
CA HIS A 38 9.78 -5.60 -5.50
C HIS A 38 10.38 -6.11 -6.81
N VAL A 39 9.95 -5.53 -7.93
CA VAL A 39 10.37 -5.96 -9.27
C VAL A 39 11.08 -4.81 -9.96
N THR A 40 12.28 -5.08 -10.45
CA THR A 40 13.08 -4.12 -11.23
C THR A 40 13.19 -4.61 -12.66
N LEU A 41 12.84 -3.75 -13.61
CA LEU A 41 12.93 -4.01 -15.03
C LEU A 41 13.93 -3.02 -15.67
N PRO A 42 14.94 -3.49 -16.41
CA PRO A 42 15.74 -2.62 -17.28
C PRO A 42 14.89 -1.88 -18.30
N ALA A 43 15.36 -0.74 -18.75
CA ALA A 43 14.73 0.05 -19.82
C ALA A 43 14.37 -0.82 -21.04
N GLY A 44 13.14 -0.71 -21.54
CA GLY A 44 12.62 -1.42 -22.69
C GLY A 44 12.44 -2.94 -22.51
N SER A 45 12.67 -3.49 -21.31
CA SER A 45 12.41 -4.90 -21.03
C SER A 45 10.95 -5.14 -20.68
N SER A 46 10.57 -6.42 -20.59
CA SER A 46 9.21 -6.81 -20.16
C SER A 46 9.26 -8.05 -19.30
N CYS A 47 8.27 -8.18 -18.43
CA CYS A 47 8.03 -9.40 -17.64
C CYS A 47 6.56 -9.78 -17.64
N ASP A 48 6.31 -11.06 -17.43
CA ASP A 48 4.95 -11.55 -17.25
C ASP A 48 4.43 -11.16 -15.87
N VAL A 49 3.19 -10.68 -15.83
CA VAL A 49 2.41 -10.43 -14.62
C VAL A 49 1.22 -11.37 -14.64
N ALA A 50 1.23 -12.35 -13.75
CA ALA A 50 0.19 -13.37 -13.70
C ALA A 50 -0.20 -13.68 -12.25
N LEU A 51 -1.50 -13.90 -12.04
CA LEU A 51 -2.10 -14.32 -10.79
C LEU A 51 -2.56 -15.77 -10.90
N ALA A 52 -2.31 -16.57 -9.88
CA ALA A 52 -2.88 -17.91 -9.80
C ALA A 52 -4.41 -17.83 -9.60
N PRO A 53 -5.17 -18.91 -9.91
CA PRO A 53 -6.60 -18.96 -9.64
C PRO A 53 -6.93 -18.61 -8.17
N GLY A 54 -7.96 -17.83 -7.96
CA GLY A 54 -8.39 -17.36 -6.63
C GLY A 54 -7.59 -16.21 -6.06
N MET A 55 -6.54 -15.73 -6.75
CA MET A 55 -5.77 -14.56 -6.34
C MET A 55 -6.26 -13.30 -7.02
N ILE A 56 -6.25 -12.22 -6.27
CA ILE A 56 -6.23 -10.84 -6.77
C ILE A 56 -4.87 -10.21 -6.48
N GLY A 57 -4.61 -9.05 -7.05
CA GLY A 57 -3.38 -8.32 -6.76
C GLY A 57 -3.47 -6.86 -7.11
N TRP A 58 -2.39 -6.16 -6.88
CA TRP A 58 -2.19 -4.81 -7.39
C TRP A 58 -0.73 -4.56 -7.73
N LEU A 59 -0.54 -3.63 -8.63
CA LEU A 59 0.75 -3.18 -9.09
C LEU A 59 0.83 -1.67 -8.91
N GLN A 60 1.91 -1.19 -8.31
CA GLN A 60 2.22 0.23 -8.18
C GLN A 60 3.59 0.51 -8.78
N VAL A 61 3.69 1.52 -9.67
CA VAL A 61 4.97 1.98 -10.19
C VAL A 61 5.64 2.86 -9.15
N LEU A 62 6.82 2.47 -8.69
CA LEU A 62 7.62 3.22 -7.70
C LEU A 62 8.60 4.18 -8.40
N GLU A 63 9.13 3.78 -9.56
CA GLU A 63 10.10 4.55 -10.34
C GLU A 63 9.99 4.19 -11.83
N GLY A 64 10.24 5.16 -12.69
CA GLY A 64 10.14 4.97 -14.15
C GLY A 64 8.70 4.99 -14.65
N SER A 65 8.44 4.21 -15.69
CA SER A 65 7.12 4.08 -16.34
C SER A 65 7.03 2.79 -17.13
N GLY A 66 5.82 2.41 -17.53
CA GLY A 66 5.64 1.24 -18.41
C GLY A 66 4.23 1.12 -18.94
N VAL A 67 3.95 -0.01 -19.57
CA VAL A 67 2.63 -0.33 -20.15
C VAL A 67 2.18 -1.69 -19.62
N LEU A 68 0.97 -1.76 -19.08
CA LEU A 68 0.29 -3.00 -18.70
C LEU A 68 -1.05 -3.09 -19.44
N ALA A 69 -1.27 -4.18 -20.17
CA ALA A 69 -2.52 -4.41 -20.92
C ALA A 69 -2.94 -3.21 -21.83
N GLY A 70 -1.97 -2.54 -22.44
CA GLY A 70 -2.20 -1.40 -23.33
C GLY A 70 -2.35 -0.03 -22.64
N THR A 71 -2.33 0.02 -21.30
CA THR A 71 -2.43 1.27 -20.54
C THR A 71 -1.07 1.70 -20.02
N GLY A 72 -0.71 2.97 -20.28
CA GLY A 72 0.51 3.59 -19.78
C GLY A 72 0.42 3.86 -18.27
N LEU A 73 1.48 3.49 -17.55
CA LEU A 73 1.59 3.63 -16.09
C LEU A 73 2.84 4.42 -15.74
N THR A 74 2.72 5.25 -14.72
CA THR A 74 3.81 6.02 -14.13
C THR A 74 3.73 5.92 -12.60
N THR A 75 4.61 6.59 -11.90
CA THR A 75 4.59 6.68 -10.42
C THR A 75 3.29 7.24 -9.84
N LYS A 76 2.41 7.80 -10.66
CA LYS A 76 1.08 8.31 -10.28
C LYS A 76 -0.01 7.22 -10.24
N HIS A 77 0.31 5.98 -10.61
CA HIS A 77 -0.71 4.95 -10.83
C HIS A 77 -0.53 3.75 -9.91
N ILE A 78 -1.68 3.26 -9.44
CA ILE A 78 -1.85 1.90 -8.92
C ILE A 78 -2.89 1.18 -9.79
N VAL A 79 -2.68 -0.10 -10.03
CA VAL A 79 -3.58 -0.93 -10.85
C VAL A 79 -4.03 -2.13 -10.05
N TYR A 80 -5.34 -2.29 -9.87
CA TYR A 80 -5.94 -3.52 -9.37
C TYR A 80 -5.96 -4.59 -10.46
N LEU A 81 -5.57 -5.79 -10.09
CA LEU A 81 -5.51 -6.99 -10.94
C LEU A 81 -6.54 -8.01 -10.47
N PRO A 82 -7.56 -8.32 -11.29
CA PRO A 82 -8.64 -9.24 -10.92
C PRO A 82 -8.20 -10.71 -10.92
N PHE A 83 -9.10 -11.60 -10.51
CA PHE A 83 -8.89 -13.04 -10.55
C PHE A 83 -8.36 -13.55 -11.89
N GLY A 84 -7.29 -14.36 -11.81
CA GLY A 84 -6.73 -15.01 -12.99
C GLY A 84 -6.12 -14.05 -14.01
N PHE A 85 -5.84 -12.80 -13.61
CA PHE A 85 -5.16 -11.86 -14.50
C PHE A 85 -3.87 -12.46 -15.04
N SER A 86 -3.67 -12.32 -16.35
CA SER A 86 -2.44 -12.69 -17.04
C SER A 86 -2.16 -11.66 -18.13
N GLY A 87 -1.00 -11.06 -18.09
CA GLY A 87 -0.56 -10.05 -19.03
C GLY A 87 0.95 -9.84 -18.94
N SER A 88 1.44 -8.83 -19.65
CA SER A 88 2.85 -8.44 -19.63
C SER A 88 2.95 -6.98 -19.24
N PHE A 89 3.88 -6.67 -18.35
CA PHE A 89 4.32 -5.30 -18.09
C PHE A 89 5.57 -5.02 -18.92
N ALA A 90 5.54 -3.98 -19.73
CA ALA A 90 6.67 -3.52 -20.51
C ALA A 90 7.19 -2.20 -19.94
N ALA A 91 8.46 -2.15 -19.51
CA ALA A 91 9.12 -0.95 -19.03
C ALA A 91 9.29 0.07 -20.18
N GLY A 92 9.24 1.35 -19.86
CA GLY A 92 9.50 2.45 -20.78
C GLY A 92 10.99 2.64 -21.09
N ASP A 93 11.36 3.88 -21.41
CA ASP A 93 12.73 4.22 -21.85
C ASP A 93 13.75 4.31 -20.70
N ALA A 94 13.31 4.13 -19.45
CA ALA A 94 14.15 4.10 -18.26
C ALA A 94 13.89 2.83 -17.46
N ASP A 95 14.85 2.48 -16.59
CA ASP A 95 14.66 1.40 -15.62
C ASP A 95 13.40 1.67 -14.79
N THR A 96 12.61 0.63 -14.57
CA THR A 96 11.33 0.73 -13.90
C THR A 96 11.31 -0.17 -12.67
N ARG A 97 10.85 0.38 -11.54
CA ARG A 97 10.61 -0.37 -10.32
C ARG A 97 9.13 -0.40 -10.02
N ILE A 98 8.62 -1.57 -9.71
CA ILE A 98 7.23 -1.79 -9.32
C ILE A 98 7.14 -2.56 -8.02
N LEU A 99 6.14 -2.21 -7.22
CA LEU A 99 5.68 -2.98 -6.09
C LEU A 99 4.52 -3.85 -6.58
N PHE A 100 4.64 -5.16 -6.45
CA PHE A 100 3.63 -6.11 -6.89
C PHE A 100 3.14 -6.93 -5.70
N ALA A 101 1.87 -6.76 -5.35
CA ALA A 101 1.23 -7.46 -4.26
C ALA A 101 0.17 -8.44 -4.75
N ARG A 102 -0.04 -9.52 -3.99
CA ARG A 102 -1.00 -10.60 -4.29
C ARG A 102 -1.72 -11.00 -3.01
N VAL A 103 -3.03 -11.17 -3.10
CA VAL A 103 -3.86 -11.71 -2.02
C VAL A 103 -4.35 -13.09 -2.46
N PRO A 104 -3.76 -14.18 -1.92
CA PRO A 104 -4.21 -15.54 -2.18
C PRO A 104 -5.60 -15.79 -1.61
N ASP A 105 -6.38 -16.65 -2.30
CA ASP A 105 -7.73 -17.04 -1.87
C ASP A 105 -8.58 -15.83 -1.41
N ALA A 106 -8.63 -14.80 -2.25
CA ALA A 106 -9.22 -13.51 -1.91
C ALA A 106 -10.72 -13.58 -1.59
N ALA A 107 -11.42 -14.59 -2.12
CA ALA A 107 -12.84 -14.82 -1.83
C ALA A 107 -13.11 -15.10 -0.33
N ARG A 108 -12.12 -15.53 0.44
CA ARG A 108 -12.24 -15.66 1.92
C ARG A 108 -12.39 -14.32 2.63
N PHE A 109 -12.02 -13.23 1.98
CA PHE A 109 -12.09 -11.87 2.51
C PHE A 109 -13.23 -11.05 1.93
N ASP A 110 -13.70 -11.44 0.73
CA ASP A 110 -14.82 -10.81 0.04
C ASP A 110 -15.48 -11.85 -0.88
N GLU A 111 -16.55 -12.48 -0.39
CA GLU A 111 -17.25 -13.54 -1.15
C GLU A 111 -17.82 -13.04 -2.49
N ALA A 112 -18.19 -11.75 -2.56
CA ALA A 112 -18.75 -11.16 -3.79
C ALA A 112 -17.73 -11.08 -4.93
N ILE A 113 -16.44 -11.09 -4.64
CA ILE A 113 -15.38 -10.95 -5.64
C ILE A 113 -15.35 -12.12 -6.64
N ALA A 114 -15.80 -13.32 -6.23
CA ALA A 114 -15.83 -14.50 -7.09
C ALA A 114 -16.78 -14.33 -8.30
N ASP A 115 -17.81 -13.50 -8.14
CA ASP A 115 -18.83 -13.21 -9.16
C ASP A 115 -18.59 -11.89 -9.90
N MET A 116 -17.53 -11.14 -9.54
CA MET A 116 -17.23 -9.85 -10.16
C MET A 116 -16.56 -10.03 -11.53
N PRO A 117 -16.91 -9.17 -12.51
CA PRO A 117 -16.20 -9.16 -13.79
C PRO A 117 -14.73 -8.85 -13.58
N GLY A 118 -13.88 -9.62 -14.25
CA GLY A 118 -12.43 -9.53 -14.14
C GLY A 118 -11.86 -8.32 -14.90
N GLU A 119 -12.18 -7.11 -14.50
CA GLU A 119 -11.67 -5.89 -15.11
C GLU A 119 -10.49 -5.32 -14.33
N LEU A 120 -9.48 -4.82 -15.07
CA LEU A 120 -8.42 -4.00 -14.51
C LEU A 120 -9.01 -2.67 -14.05
N VAL A 121 -8.63 -2.22 -12.86
CA VAL A 121 -8.96 -0.86 -12.40
C VAL A 121 -7.70 -0.05 -12.27
N HIS A 122 -7.62 1.06 -12.98
CA HIS A 122 -6.52 2.00 -12.95
C HIS A 122 -6.91 3.19 -12.08
N VAL A 123 -6.09 3.48 -11.08
CA VAL A 123 -6.27 4.63 -10.20
C VAL A 123 -5.08 5.57 -10.38
N ASP A 124 -5.33 6.78 -10.85
CA ASP A 124 -4.39 7.90 -10.73
C ASP A 124 -4.56 8.51 -9.34
N TRP A 125 -3.74 8.06 -8.40
CA TRP A 125 -3.86 8.46 -7.00
C TRP A 125 -3.55 9.95 -6.77
N THR A 126 -2.87 10.61 -7.71
CA THR A 126 -2.59 12.05 -7.58
C THR A 126 -3.84 12.91 -7.74
N ARG A 127 -4.91 12.35 -8.31
CA ARG A 127 -6.20 13.01 -8.47
C ARG A 127 -7.19 12.68 -7.35
N GLU A 128 -6.84 11.77 -6.46
CA GLU A 128 -7.65 11.45 -5.29
C GLU A 128 -7.59 12.59 -4.26
N PRO A 129 -8.63 12.73 -3.41
CA PRO A 129 -8.64 13.76 -2.37
C PRO A 129 -7.47 13.60 -1.41
N VAL A 130 -6.75 14.70 -1.17
CA VAL A 130 -5.78 14.76 -0.07
C VAL A 130 -6.52 15.05 1.23
N LEU A 131 -6.28 14.21 2.21
CA LEU A 131 -6.78 14.38 3.58
C LEU A 131 -5.62 14.81 4.48
N GLN A 132 -5.92 15.63 5.46
CA GLN A 132 -4.96 16.07 6.47
C GLN A 132 -5.39 15.61 7.86
N SER A 133 -4.42 15.20 8.66
CA SER A 133 -4.65 14.89 10.07
C SER A 133 -5.25 16.10 10.81
N GLU A 134 -6.23 15.87 11.69
CA GLU A 134 -6.81 16.92 12.54
C GLU A 134 -5.77 17.50 13.53
N HIS A 135 -4.76 16.72 13.89
CA HIS A 135 -3.85 17.06 15.00
C HIS A 135 -2.46 17.51 14.55
N ASP A 136 -2.08 17.26 13.30
CA ASP A 136 -0.75 17.61 12.79
C ASP A 136 -0.72 17.78 11.26
N ALA A 137 0.46 17.88 10.67
CA ALA A 137 0.63 18.12 9.23
C ALA A 137 0.66 16.83 8.39
N ARG A 138 0.40 15.64 8.96
CA ARG A 138 0.34 14.40 8.18
C ARG A 138 -0.74 14.46 7.13
N LYS A 139 -0.46 13.86 5.98
CA LYS A 139 -1.40 13.78 4.87
C LYS A 139 -1.65 12.33 4.48
N ARG A 140 -2.84 12.07 3.97
CA ARG A 140 -3.27 10.76 3.48
C ARG A 140 -3.92 10.90 2.13
N VAL A 141 -3.68 9.91 1.26
CA VAL A 141 -4.39 9.68 0.01
C VAL A 141 -4.77 8.20 -0.05
N TYR A 142 -6.02 7.89 -0.41
CA TYR A 142 -6.42 6.51 -0.63
C TYR A 142 -5.98 6.03 -2.01
N LEU A 143 -5.36 4.86 -2.04
CA LEU A 143 -4.86 4.20 -3.25
C LEU A 143 -5.84 3.13 -3.75
N ALA A 144 -6.50 2.46 -2.81
CA ALA A 144 -7.47 1.40 -3.08
C ALA A 144 -8.50 1.37 -1.95
N THR A 145 -9.77 1.45 -2.30
CA THR A 145 -10.91 1.31 -1.39
C THR A 145 -12.00 0.53 -2.11
N PRO A 146 -13.01 -0.02 -1.42
CA PRO A 146 -14.13 -0.67 -2.11
C PRO A 146 -14.78 0.21 -3.16
N GLY A 147 -14.88 1.52 -2.92
CA GLY A 147 -15.42 2.49 -3.88
C GLY A 147 -14.53 2.71 -5.12
N LEU A 148 -13.23 2.47 -5.03
CA LEU A 148 -12.29 2.61 -6.15
C LEU A 148 -12.10 1.31 -6.93
N VAL A 149 -11.92 0.18 -6.23
CA VAL A 149 -11.51 -1.07 -6.85
C VAL A 149 -12.59 -2.15 -6.85
N GLY A 150 -13.76 -1.87 -6.27
CA GLY A 150 -14.91 -2.76 -6.28
C GLY A 150 -14.86 -3.93 -5.31
N THR A 151 -13.80 -4.06 -4.49
CA THR A 151 -13.68 -5.16 -3.51
C THR A 151 -13.24 -4.66 -2.15
N SER A 152 -13.69 -5.35 -1.10
CA SER A 152 -13.26 -5.19 0.28
C SER A 152 -12.15 -6.15 0.71
N ALA A 153 -11.65 -7.00 -0.20
CA ALA A 153 -10.60 -7.96 0.13
C ALA A 153 -9.27 -7.29 0.54
N PHE A 154 -9.06 -6.05 0.14
CA PHE A 154 -7.95 -5.21 0.60
C PHE A 154 -8.31 -3.73 0.58
N LYS A 155 -7.56 -2.92 1.30
CA LYS A 155 -7.60 -1.45 1.27
C LYS A 155 -6.18 -0.93 1.25
N GLY A 156 -5.92 0.16 0.52
CA GLY A 156 -4.60 0.76 0.42
C GLY A 156 -4.64 2.28 0.53
N GLU A 157 -3.63 2.82 1.18
CA GLU A 157 -3.45 4.25 1.38
C GLU A 157 -1.98 4.63 1.36
N MET A 158 -1.70 5.89 1.09
CA MET A 158 -0.37 6.48 1.24
C MET A 158 -0.43 7.57 2.29
N ILE A 159 0.50 7.53 3.23
CA ILE A 159 0.59 8.52 4.30
C ILE A 159 1.95 9.19 4.26
N SER A 160 1.95 10.52 4.30
CA SER A 160 3.13 11.35 4.45
C SER A 160 3.20 11.90 5.87
N TYR A 161 4.36 11.75 6.48
CA TYR A 161 4.73 12.27 7.79
C TYR A 161 5.78 13.38 7.60
N PRO A 162 5.40 14.66 7.57
CA PRO A 162 6.37 15.75 7.61
C PRO A 162 7.22 15.74 8.88
N PRO A 163 8.37 16.45 8.90
CA PRO A 163 9.22 16.57 10.08
C PRO A 163 8.46 16.91 11.36
N GLY A 164 8.73 16.18 12.44
CA GLY A 164 8.14 16.41 13.77
C GLY A 164 6.73 15.87 13.96
N THR A 165 6.18 15.12 13.00
CA THR A 165 4.85 14.51 13.13
C THR A 165 4.89 13.08 13.67
N ALA A 166 3.82 12.66 14.36
CA ALA A 166 3.70 11.32 14.93
C ALA A 166 2.24 10.82 14.92
N ALA A 167 2.07 9.53 14.66
CA ALA A 167 0.79 8.85 14.88
C ALA A 167 0.71 8.36 16.33
N PRO A 168 -0.45 8.46 16.99
CA PRO A 168 -0.66 7.83 18.29
C PRO A 168 -0.61 6.30 18.17
N GLU A 169 -0.20 5.65 19.27
CA GLU A 169 -0.15 4.19 19.33
C GLU A 169 -1.55 3.58 19.21
N HIS A 170 -1.66 2.57 18.36
CA HIS A 170 -2.88 1.84 18.10
C HIS A 170 -2.58 0.44 17.57
N HIS A 171 -3.61 -0.39 17.49
CA HIS A 171 -3.56 -1.66 16.77
C HIS A 171 -4.86 -1.88 15.98
N HIS A 172 -4.82 -2.85 15.07
CA HIS A 172 -5.99 -3.20 14.25
C HIS A 172 -6.56 -4.55 14.60
N VAL A 173 -7.90 -4.67 14.49
CA VAL A 173 -8.67 -5.89 14.67
C VAL A 173 -9.42 -6.18 13.38
N GLY A 174 -9.37 -7.43 12.91
CA GLY A 174 -10.03 -7.89 11.69
C GLY A 174 -9.13 -7.90 10.46
N ALA A 175 -8.04 -7.13 10.44
CA ALA A 175 -7.08 -7.13 9.34
C ALA A 175 -5.64 -7.24 9.82
N GLU A 176 -4.77 -7.78 8.98
CA GLU A 176 -3.32 -7.62 9.04
C GLU A 176 -2.90 -6.63 7.96
N HIS A 177 -1.78 -5.97 8.14
CA HIS A 177 -1.38 -4.92 7.20
C HIS A 177 0.13 -4.80 7.10
N PHE A 178 0.58 -4.19 6.00
CA PHE A 178 1.98 -3.85 5.85
C PHE A 178 2.16 -2.40 5.45
N GLN A 179 3.30 -1.82 5.84
CA GLN A 179 3.81 -0.55 5.33
C GLN A 179 5.04 -0.84 4.46
N TYR A 180 5.07 -0.26 3.26
CA TYR A 180 6.27 -0.19 2.43
C TYR A 180 6.72 1.27 2.37
N VAL A 181 7.95 1.53 2.83
CA VAL A 181 8.50 2.90 2.84
C VAL A 181 8.88 3.31 1.43
N VAL A 182 8.18 4.31 0.91
CA VAL A 182 8.38 4.84 -0.45
C VAL A 182 9.51 5.88 -0.47
N ALA A 183 9.57 6.74 0.55
CA ALA A 183 10.57 7.82 0.62
C ALA A 183 10.91 8.19 2.05
N GLY A 184 12.12 8.70 2.23
CA GLY A 184 12.61 9.17 3.52
C GLY A 184 12.88 8.05 4.51
N GLU A 185 12.87 8.41 5.77
CA GLU A 185 13.04 7.50 6.90
C GLU A 185 12.26 7.99 8.12
N GLY A 186 11.85 7.05 8.97
CA GLY A 186 11.12 7.32 10.20
C GLY A 186 11.30 6.21 11.22
N THR A 187 10.66 6.36 12.35
CA THR A 187 10.70 5.39 13.45
C THR A 187 9.35 4.72 13.62
N ALA A 188 9.30 3.40 13.57
CA ALA A 188 8.18 2.61 14.05
C ALA A 188 8.43 2.24 15.52
N MET A 189 7.47 2.55 16.38
CA MET A 189 7.44 2.07 17.77
C MET A 189 6.62 0.80 17.80
N LEU A 190 7.26 -0.33 18.15
CA LEU A 190 6.64 -1.65 18.18
C LEU A 190 6.84 -2.25 19.56
N ASP A 191 5.75 -2.44 20.29
CA ASP A 191 5.80 -2.91 21.70
C ASP A 191 6.82 -2.12 22.55
N GLY A 192 6.77 -0.79 22.45
CA GLY A 192 7.65 0.14 23.15
C GLY A 192 9.11 0.19 22.65
N THR A 193 9.45 -0.57 21.60
CA THR A 193 10.80 -0.59 21.03
C THR A 193 10.83 0.21 19.72
N ALA A 194 11.83 1.09 19.59
CA ALA A 194 12.02 1.91 18.41
C ALA A 194 12.76 1.14 17.30
N HIS A 195 12.18 1.15 16.11
CA HIS A 195 12.76 0.54 14.91
C HIS A 195 12.84 1.58 13.79
N ARG A 196 14.05 1.89 13.34
CA ARG A 196 14.24 2.77 12.19
C ARG A 196 13.81 2.06 10.92
N LEU A 197 12.98 2.73 10.12
CA LEU A 197 12.57 2.31 8.77
C LEU A 197 13.05 3.34 7.76
N ARG A 198 13.46 2.88 6.58
CA ARG A 198 13.92 3.73 5.47
C ARG A 198 13.33 3.27 4.15
N ALA A 199 13.43 4.09 3.13
CA ALA A 199 12.92 3.77 1.79
C ALA A 199 13.35 2.36 1.34
N GLY A 200 12.39 1.55 0.89
CA GLY A 200 12.53 0.14 0.52
C GLY A 200 12.24 -0.86 1.63
N ASP A 201 12.22 -0.46 2.91
CA ASP A 201 11.87 -1.36 4.02
C ASP A 201 10.37 -1.66 4.05
N VAL A 202 10.04 -2.86 4.53
CA VAL A 202 8.67 -3.30 4.79
C VAL A 202 8.51 -3.63 6.27
N LEU A 203 7.44 -3.13 6.87
CA LEU A 203 6.95 -3.56 8.17
C LEU A 203 5.63 -4.30 7.95
N TYR A 204 5.49 -5.50 8.51
CA TYR A 204 4.25 -6.27 8.54
C TYR A 204 3.77 -6.42 9.97
N ASN A 205 2.52 -6.02 10.21
CA ASN A 205 1.84 -6.09 11.50
C ASN A 205 0.71 -7.11 11.46
N TYR A 206 0.70 -8.01 12.44
CA TYR A 206 -0.44 -8.89 12.67
C TYR A 206 -1.55 -8.15 13.42
N GLN A 207 -2.73 -8.78 13.50
CA GLN A 207 -3.80 -8.24 14.33
C GLN A 207 -3.34 -8.06 15.78
N HIS A 208 -3.87 -7.05 16.46
CA HIS A 208 -3.63 -6.75 17.88
C HIS A 208 -2.18 -6.32 18.22
N GLU A 209 -1.32 -6.07 17.27
CA GLU A 209 0.05 -5.60 17.55
C GLU A 209 0.07 -4.08 17.64
N PRO A 210 0.38 -3.51 18.85
CA PRO A 210 0.49 -2.07 19.02
C PRO A 210 1.63 -1.50 18.20
N HIS A 211 1.35 -0.41 17.49
CA HIS A 211 2.35 0.30 16.72
C HIS A 211 2.06 1.80 16.65
N ALA A 212 3.12 2.57 16.46
CA ALA A 212 3.06 4.02 16.20
C ALA A 212 4.19 4.39 15.24
N PHE A 213 4.04 5.52 14.57
CA PHE A 213 5.07 6.05 13.66
C PHE A 213 5.44 7.47 14.03
N ILE A 214 6.73 7.78 13.96
CA ILE A 214 7.28 9.09 14.31
C ILE A 214 8.28 9.50 13.21
N ASN A 215 8.18 10.74 12.74
CA ASN A 215 9.19 11.34 11.90
C ASN A 215 10.01 12.38 12.70
N GLU A 216 11.21 12.00 13.09
CA GLU A 216 12.17 12.86 13.79
C GLU A 216 13.27 13.39 12.86
N THR A 217 13.09 13.26 11.53
CA THR A 217 14.06 13.70 10.52
C THR A 217 13.68 15.05 9.94
N ASP A 218 14.54 15.61 9.08
CA ASP A 218 14.33 16.88 8.40
C ASP A 218 13.63 16.75 7.03
N ALA A 219 13.27 15.50 6.62
CA ALA A 219 12.60 15.21 5.38
C ALA A 219 11.30 14.44 5.64
N ASP A 220 10.40 14.43 4.67
CA ASP A 220 9.16 13.64 4.77
C ASP A 220 9.45 12.14 4.84
N PHE A 221 8.78 11.45 5.75
CA PHE A 221 8.70 10.00 5.82
C PHE A 221 7.39 9.56 5.17
N VAL A 222 7.47 8.84 4.06
CA VAL A 222 6.31 8.45 3.26
C VAL A 222 6.27 6.95 3.09
N PHE A 223 5.13 6.34 3.39
CA PHE A 223 4.89 4.93 3.13
C PHE A 223 3.51 4.69 2.50
N VAL A 224 3.39 3.61 1.77
CA VAL A 224 2.09 3.02 1.41
C VAL A 224 1.74 1.95 2.43
N GLU A 225 0.47 1.90 2.80
CA GLU A 225 -0.07 0.95 3.77
C GLU A 225 -1.23 0.19 3.15
N PHE A 226 -1.21 -1.15 3.29
CA PHE A 226 -2.26 -2.01 2.76
C PHE A 226 -2.75 -2.99 3.81
N PHE A 227 -4.07 -3.03 3.98
CA PHE A 227 -4.80 -3.90 4.89
C PHE A 227 -5.41 -5.09 4.14
N VAL A 228 -5.35 -6.28 4.73
CA VAL A 228 -5.99 -7.51 4.21
C VAL A 228 -6.68 -8.24 5.37
N PRO A 229 -8.03 -8.32 5.34
CA PRO A 229 -8.97 -7.63 4.44
C PRO A 229 -8.94 -6.10 4.61
N GLY A 230 -9.66 -5.38 3.75
CA GLY A 230 -9.77 -3.92 3.81
C GLY A 230 -10.47 -3.41 5.08
N PRO A 231 -11.63 -3.93 5.48
CA PRO A 231 -12.32 -3.52 6.70
C PRO A 231 -11.55 -3.96 7.95
N CYS A 232 -11.31 -3.00 8.84
CA CYS A 232 -10.71 -3.26 10.16
C CYS A 232 -11.22 -2.25 11.19
N GLU A 233 -11.15 -2.63 12.46
CA GLU A 233 -11.33 -1.73 13.58
C GLU A 233 -9.95 -1.21 14.04
N THR A 234 -9.85 0.08 14.34
CA THR A 234 -8.66 0.66 14.99
C THR A 234 -8.93 0.86 16.47
N VAL A 235 -8.11 0.22 17.31
CA VAL A 235 -8.15 0.32 18.75
C VAL A 235 -6.99 1.17 19.25
N TRP A 236 -7.29 2.31 19.84
CA TRP A 236 -6.32 3.29 20.30
C TRP A 236 -5.82 2.95 21.71
N SER A 237 -4.55 3.19 21.99
CA SER A 237 -4.00 3.06 23.32
C SER A 237 -4.69 4.04 24.29
N PRO A 238 -4.84 3.69 25.57
CA PRO A 238 -5.50 4.54 26.56
C PRO A 238 -4.89 5.96 26.63
N GLY A 239 -5.72 6.97 26.43
CA GLY A 239 -5.32 8.37 26.44
C GLY A 239 -4.73 8.89 25.13
N ALA A 240 -4.63 8.07 24.10
CA ALA A 240 -4.24 8.51 22.77
C ALA A 240 -5.32 9.38 22.12
N ASN A 241 -4.94 10.39 21.36
CA ASN A 241 -5.86 11.13 20.51
C ASN A 241 -6.31 10.24 19.35
N LEU A 242 -7.58 10.31 18.97
CA LEU A 242 -8.07 9.62 17.79
C LEU A 242 -7.44 10.25 16.54
N CYS A 243 -6.94 9.43 15.62
CA CYS A 243 -6.45 9.93 14.35
C CYS A 243 -7.63 10.17 13.41
N ALA A 244 -8.00 11.42 13.24
CA ALA A 244 -9.08 11.84 12.34
C ALA A 244 -8.50 12.58 11.13
N TRP A 245 -9.22 12.46 10.01
CA TRP A 245 -8.81 12.96 8.72
C TRP A 245 -9.82 13.95 8.16
N LEU A 246 -9.33 15.14 7.81
CA LEU A 246 -10.08 16.27 7.28
C LEU A 246 -9.83 16.38 5.78
N PRO A 247 -10.86 16.51 4.93
CA PRO A 247 -10.67 16.80 3.52
C PRO A 247 -10.03 18.18 3.35
N THR A 248 -9.01 18.28 2.50
CA THR A 248 -8.38 19.56 2.15
C THR A 248 -9.14 20.29 1.04
N GLY A 249 -10.03 19.59 0.33
CA GLY A 249 -10.75 20.09 -0.84
C GLY A 249 -9.91 20.09 -2.12
N VAL A 250 -8.69 19.57 -2.09
CA VAL A 250 -7.80 19.50 -3.25
C VAL A 250 -7.16 18.12 -3.40
N ASP A 251 -6.69 17.82 -4.62
CA ASP A 251 -5.85 16.69 -4.95
C ASP A 251 -4.34 17.00 -4.68
N SER A 252 -3.45 16.07 -5.04
CA SER A 252 -2.00 16.23 -4.82
C SER A 252 -1.37 17.37 -5.62
N ASP A 253 -2.00 17.77 -6.72
CA ASP A 253 -1.52 18.86 -7.60
C ASP A 253 -2.23 20.20 -7.26
N GLY A 254 -3.11 20.24 -6.23
CA GLY A 254 -3.86 21.41 -5.79
C GLY A 254 -5.13 21.71 -6.60
N ASN A 255 -5.59 20.77 -7.42
CA ASN A 255 -6.82 20.89 -8.22
C ASN A 255 -8.02 20.31 -7.48
N GLU A 256 -9.22 20.43 -8.08
CA GLU A 256 -10.42 19.75 -7.64
C GLU A 256 -10.23 18.22 -7.76
N PRO A 257 -10.46 17.45 -6.68
CA PRO A 257 -10.27 16.01 -6.70
C PRO A 257 -11.36 15.31 -7.50
N VAL A 258 -11.12 14.06 -7.93
CA VAL A 258 -12.07 13.29 -8.76
C VAL A 258 -13.31 12.83 -8.00
N ARG A 259 -13.29 12.88 -6.67
CA ARG A 259 -14.41 12.55 -5.78
C ARG A 259 -14.28 13.29 -4.45
N ASP A 260 -15.35 13.27 -3.66
CA ASP A 260 -15.36 13.81 -2.31
C ASP A 260 -15.17 12.69 -1.27
N ILE A 261 -14.35 12.97 -0.27
CA ILE A 261 -14.24 12.16 0.95
C ILE A 261 -14.49 13.07 2.14
N GLY A 262 -15.46 12.70 2.99
CA GLY A 262 -15.79 13.45 4.19
C GLY A 262 -14.80 13.23 5.34
N TYR A 263 -14.99 13.99 6.42
CA TYR A 263 -14.32 13.74 7.70
C TYR A 263 -14.57 12.31 8.18
N HIS A 264 -13.53 11.65 8.64
CA HIS A 264 -13.66 10.32 9.27
C HIS A 264 -12.50 10.04 10.23
N VAL A 265 -12.75 9.13 11.17
CA VAL A 265 -11.72 8.57 12.07
C VAL A 265 -11.10 7.34 11.42
N HIS A 266 -9.81 7.18 11.55
CA HIS A 266 -9.08 6.01 11.03
C HIS A 266 -9.69 4.70 11.58
N GLY A 267 -9.97 3.75 10.69
CA GLY A 267 -10.70 2.51 11.00
C GLY A 267 -12.24 2.65 11.01
N GLN A 268 -12.78 3.84 10.72
CA GLN A 268 -14.23 4.09 10.53
C GLN A 268 -14.52 4.55 9.09
N ASP A 269 -13.78 4.04 8.15
CA ASP A 269 -13.75 4.48 6.75
C ASP A 269 -14.90 3.88 5.92
N GLY A 270 -15.98 3.42 6.53
CA GLY A 270 -17.08 2.75 5.85
C GLY A 270 -17.72 3.62 4.77
N GLY A 271 -17.53 3.22 3.50
CA GLY A 271 -18.09 3.89 2.34
C GLY A 271 -17.13 4.80 1.56
N ILE A 272 -15.83 4.78 1.87
CA ILE A 272 -14.77 5.46 1.11
C ILE A 272 -14.33 4.63 -0.07
#